data_694a0e3d63ac886e15c276e389f3c6bd
#
_entry.id   694a0e3d63ac886e15c276e389f3c6bd
#
_cell.length_a   1.000
_cell.length_b   1.000
_cell.length_c   1.000
_cell.angle_alpha   90.00
_cell.angle_beta   90.00
_cell.angle_gamma   90.00
#
_symmetry.space_group_name_H-M   'P 1'
#
loop_
_entity.id
_entity.type
_entity.pdbx_description
1 polymer ?
#
loop_
_entity_poly.entity_id
_entity_poly.type
_entity_poly.pdbx_seq_one_letter_code
_entity_poly.pdbx_strand_id
1 'polypeptide(L)'
;MSEAAGAVLLGARALFAGYFAYYGLGHLRGWRGFVEGTRARGRLPVPFLAGWPAGLWLWAGALSVALGIWPDLGALMIGLFVLLTMVYVHDFWNLDEDAGREAQRQLFLRNTAFVASCVALFGTFAGLGEGLPLVLIPPLFRL
;
A
#
# COMPACT_ATOMS: atom_id res chain seq x y z
N MET A 1 9.37 16.86 -18.28
CA MET A 1 10.30 15.86 -17.72
C MET A 1 11.06 15.19 -18.85
N SER A 2 12.36 14.88 -18.69
CA SER A 2 13.13 14.16 -19.73
C SER A 2 12.65 12.72 -19.91
N GLU A 3 12.87 12.12 -21.08
CA GLU A 3 12.52 10.71 -21.34
C GLU A 3 13.17 9.75 -20.33
N ALA A 4 14.45 10.00 -20.00
CA ALA A 4 15.16 9.19 -19.00
C ALA A 4 14.50 9.27 -17.62
N ALA A 5 14.09 10.45 -17.17
CA ALA A 5 13.37 10.62 -15.90
C ALA A 5 12.00 9.92 -15.93
N GLY A 6 11.32 9.95 -17.08
CA GLY A 6 10.07 9.23 -17.29
C GLY A 6 10.22 7.72 -17.19
N ALA A 7 11.28 7.18 -17.80
CA ALA A 7 11.58 5.74 -17.72
C ALA A 7 11.94 5.30 -16.30
N VAL A 8 12.73 6.08 -15.56
CA VAL A 8 13.05 5.82 -14.15
C VAL A 8 11.78 5.80 -13.29
N LEU A 9 10.91 6.78 -13.48
CA LEU A 9 9.64 6.85 -12.74
C LEU A 9 8.72 5.67 -13.07
N LEU A 10 8.66 5.25 -14.34
CA LEU A 10 7.92 4.05 -14.72
C LEU A 10 8.46 2.79 -14.04
N GLY A 11 9.79 2.63 -14.01
CA GLY A 11 10.46 1.54 -13.30
C GLY A 11 10.11 1.53 -11.80
N ALA A 12 10.15 2.69 -11.16
CA ALA A 12 9.77 2.84 -9.75
C ALA A 12 8.29 2.47 -9.52
N ARG A 13 7.39 2.93 -10.39
CA ARG A 13 5.96 2.57 -10.35
C ARG A 13 5.75 1.06 -10.48
N ALA A 14 6.44 0.43 -11.44
CA ALA A 14 6.32 -1.02 -11.68
C ALA A 14 6.81 -1.85 -10.48
N LEU A 15 7.95 -1.49 -9.90
CA LEU A 15 8.48 -2.16 -8.70
C LEU A 15 7.57 -1.99 -7.49
N PHE A 16 7.13 -0.76 -7.24
CA PHE A 16 6.23 -0.44 -6.13
C PHE A 16 4.89 -1.19 -6.28
N ALA A 17 4.26 -1.09 -7.44
CA ALA A 17 3.01 -1.76 -7.72
C ALA A 17 3.13 -3.29 -7.68
N GLY A 18 4.22 -3.85 -8.23
CA GLY A 18 4.50 -5.29 -8.20
C GLY A 18 4.60 -5.84 -6.78
N TYR A 19 5.25 -5.10 -5.88
CA TYR A 19 5.33 -5.46 -4.46
C TYR A 19 3.93 -5.56 -3.83
N PHE A 20 3.09 -4.54 -3.99
CA PHE A 20 1.75 -4.53 -3.38
C PHE A 20 0.77 -5.48 -4.08
N ALA A 21 0.91 -5.71 -5.39
CA ALA A 21 0.16 -6.75 -6.09
C ALA A 21 0.49 -8.15 -5.55
N TYR A 22 1.77 -8.44 -5.27
CA TYR A 22 2.18 -9.70 -4.64
C TYR A 22 1.53 -9.89 -3.27
N TYR A 23 1.54 -8.88 -2.42
CA TYR A 23 0.88 -8.94 -1.10
C TYR A 23 -0.65 -9.04 -1.24
N GLY A 24 -1.25 -8.31 -2.16
CA GLY A 24 -2.68 -8.41 -2.47
C GLY A 24 -3.07 -9.84 -2.89
N LEU A 25 -2.23 -10.51 -3.69
CA LEU A 25 -2.44 -11.91 -4.05
C LEU A 25 -2.39 -12.84 -2.82
N GLY A 26 -1.51 -12.57 -1.86
CA GLY A 26 -1.48 -13.26 -0.57
C GLY A 26 -2.82 -13.18 0.16
N HIS A 27 -3.40 -11.97 0.27
CA HIS A 27 -4.72 -11.75 0.86
C HIS A 27 -5.85 -12.46 0.11
N LEU A 28 -5.78 -12.53 -1.22
CA LEU A 28 -6.78 -13.25 -2.02
C LEU A 28 -6.70 -14.77 -1.82
N ARG A 29 -5.48 -15.33 -1.83
CA ARG A 29 -5.27 -16.79 -1.69
C ARG A 29 -5.44 -17.29 -0.27
N GLY A 30 -4.90 -16.57 0.71
CA GLY A 30 -4.89 -16.91 2.13
C GLY A 30 -5.94 -16.20 2.97
N TRP A 31 -7.02 -15.70 2.38
CA TRP A 31 -7.97 -14.77 3.01
C TRP A 31 -8.50 -15.24 4.38
N ARG A 32 -8.76 -16.55 4.55
CA ARG A 32 -9.26 -17.11 5.81
C ARG A 32 -8.25 -16.93 6.93
N GLY A 33 -6.97 -17.22 6.67
CA GLY A 33 -5.90 -17.06 7.67
C GLY A 33 -5.72 -15.60 8.10
N PHE A 34 -5.84 -14.66 7.16
CA PHE A 34 -5.81 -13.22 7.50
C PHE A 34 -7.00 -12.80 8.37
N VAL A 35 -8.20 -13.27 8.05
CA VAL A 35 -9.41 -13.00 8.85
C VAL A 35 -9.30 -13.60 10.25
N GLU A 36 -8.87 -14.85 10.36
CA GLU A 36 -8.70 -15.55 11.64
C GLU A 36 -7.61 -14.88 12.49
N GLY A 37 -6.47 -14.56 11.89
CA GLY A 37 -5.36 -13.89 12.58
C GLY A 37 -5.74 -12.50 13.11
N THR A 38 -6.47 -11.71 12.34
CA THR A 38 -6.98 -10.40 12.79
C THR A 38 -8.07 -10.52 13.84
N ARG A 39 -8.93 -11.52 13.73
CA ARG A 39 -9.96 -11.83 14.74
C ARG A 39 -9.32 -12.23 16.07
N ALA A 40 -8.30 -13.09 16.05
CA ALA A 40 -7.60 -13.52 17.25
C ALA A 40 -6.91 -12.34 17.98
N ARG A 41 -6.44 -11.32 17.24
CA ARG A 41 -5.89 -10.10 17.84
C ARG A 41 -6.94 -9.18 18.45
N GLY A 42 -8.18 -9.24 17.98
CA GLY A 42 -9.31 -8.46 18.51
C GLY A 42 -9.22 -6.94 18.33
N ARG A 43 -8.31 -6.45 17.47
CA ARG A 43 -8.06 -5.01 17.29
C ARG A 43 -8.82 -4.40 16.11
N LEU A 44 -8.96 -5.15 15.02
CA LEU A 44 -9.68 -4.67 13.85
C LEU A 44 -11.21 -4.82 14.07
N PRO A 45 -12.00 -3.74 13.99
CA PRO A 45 -13.44 -3.79 14.23
C PRO A 45 -14.19 -4.78 13.32
N VAL A 46 -13.72 -4.91 12.07
CA VAL A 46 -14.30 -5.80 11.07
C VAL A 46 -13.20 -6.71 10.50
N PRO A 47 -12.86 -7.85 11.15
CA PRO A 47 -11.75 -8.73 10.74
C PRO A 47 -11.86 -9.24 9.30
N PHE A 48 -13.08 -9.39 8.77
CA PHE A 48 -13.33 -9.80 7.39
C PHE A 48 -12.62 -8.90 6.36
N LEU A 49 -12.47 -7.61 6.64
CA LEU A 49 -11.79 -6.68 5.75
C LEU A 49 -10.31 -7.02 5.52
N ALA A 50 -9.67 -7.74 6.45
CA ALA A 50 -8.29 -8.20 6.29
C ALA A 50 -8.13 -9.36 5.29
N GLY A 51 -9.22 -9.97 4.85
CA GLY A 51 -9.22 -11.06 3.88
C GLY A 51 -9.19 -10.59 2.42
N TRP A 52 -10.04 -11.17 1.59
CA TRP A 52 -10.11 -10.86 0.16
C TRP A 52 -10.45 -9.38 -0.16
N PRO A 53 -11.22 -8.62 0.65
CA PRO A 53 -11.43 -7.20 0.36
C PRO A 53 -10.11 -6.41 0.37
N ALA A 54 -9.21 -6.68 1.34
CA ALA A 54 -7.88 -6.09 1.37
C ALA A 54 -7.05 -6.46 0.13
N GLY A 55 -7.16 -7.71 -0.32
CA GLY A 55 -6.51 -8.17 -1.55
C GLY A 55 -6.97 -7.40 -2.79
N LEU A 56 -8.28 -7.24 -2.98
CA LEU A 56 -8.84 -6.45 -4.08
C LEU A 56 -8.46 -4.98 -3.99
N TRP A 57 -8.47 -4.40 -2.79
CA TRP A 57 -8.07 -3.02 -2.55
C TRP A 57 -6.61 -2.78 -2.96
N LEU A 58 -5.70 -3.66 -2.55
CA LEU A 58 -4.28 -3.60 -2.92
C LEU A 58 -4.08 -3.78 -4.42
N TRP A 59 -4.81 -4.69 -5.04
CA TRP A 59 -4.75 -4.90 -6.50
C TRP A 59 -5.22 -3.68 -7.27
N ALA A 60 -6.35 -3.08 -6.87
CA ALA A 60 -6.85 -1.86 -7.49
C ALA A 60 -5.84 -0.71 -7.38
N GLY A 61 -5.27 -0.48 -6.19
CA GLY A 61 -4.24 0.53 -5.98
C GLY A 61 -2.96 0.24 -6.77
N ALA A 62 -2.50 -1.01 -6.81
CA ALA A 62 -1.31 -1.40 -7.55
C ALA A 62 -1.49 -1.23 -9.06
N LEU A 63 -2.62 -1.65 -9.63
CA LEU A 63 -2.92 -1.45 -11.05
C LEU A 63 -3.06 0.03 -11.39
N SER A 64 -3.70 0.82 -10.54
CA SER A 64 -3.80 2.27 -10.68
C SER A 64 -2.41 2.91 -10.81
N VAL A 65 -1.48 2.59 -9.90
CA VAL A 65 -0.10 3.09 -9.94
C VAL A 65 0.65 2.55 -11.16
N ALA A 66 0.60 1.25 -11.45
CA ALA A 66 1.36 0.63 -12.53
C ALA A 66 0.95 1.18 -13.90
N LEU A 67 -0.35 1.17 -14.20
CA LEU A 67 -0.89 1.58 -15.49
C LEU A 67 -1.01 3.11 -15.63
N GLY A 68 -0.88 3.84 -14.52
CA GLY A 68 -1.11 5.28 -14.52
C GLY A 68 -2.57 5.63 -14.81
N ILE A 69 -3.49 4.96 -14.14
CA ILE A 69 -4.91 5.30 -14.12
C ILE A 69 -5.21 5.93 -12.78
N TRP A 70 -5.30 7.24 -12.70
CA TRP A 70 -5.35 8.00 -11.44
C TRP A 70 -4.27 7.53 -10.44
N PRO A 71 -2.98 7.57 -10.81
CA PRO A 71 -1.92 6.92 -10.03
C PRO A 71 -1.75 7.53 -8.64
N ASP A 72 -2.14 8.77 -8.45
CA ASP A 72 -2.21 9.47 -7.17
C ASP A 72 -3.27 8.85 -6.24
N LEU A 73 -4.46 8.54 -6.75
CA LEU A 73 -5.48 7.80 -6.00
C LEU A 73 -4.97 6.41 -5.62
N GLY A 74 -4.30 5.69 -6.54
CA GLY A 74 -3.70 4.40 -6.25
C GLY A 74 -2.66 4.45 -5.13
N ALA A 75 -1.82 5.48 -5.12
CA ALA A 75 -0.84 5.71 -4.05
C ALA A 75 -1.54 5.95 -2.69
N LEU A 76 -2.61 6.74 -2.66
CA LEU A 76 -3.43 6.94 -1.44
C LEU A 76 -4.11 5.65 -0.97
N MET A 77 -4.64 4.84 -1.88
CA MET A 77 -5.27 3.55 -1.55
C MET A 77 -4.29 2.62 -0.85
N ILE A 78 -3.09 2.48 -1.41
CA ILE A 78 -2.02 1.66 -0.83
C ILE A 78 -1.58 2.25 0.51
N GLY A 79 -1.36 3.57 0.59
CA GLY A 79 -0.95 4.26 1.80
C GLY A 79 -1.94 4.07 2.95
N LEU A 80 -3.24 4.19 2.67
CA LEU A 80 -4.30 3.94 3.66
C LEU A 80 -4.28 2.49 4.17
N PHE A 81 -4.13 1.51 3.26
CA PHE A 81 -4.02 0.11 3.65
C PHE A 81 -2.82 -0.12 4.59
N VAL A 82 -1.65 0.40 4.21
CA VAL A 82 -0.42 0.24 5.02
C VAL A 82 -0.59 0.91 6.39
N LEU A 83 -1.17 2.11 6.44
CA LEU A 83 -1.42 2.84 7.68
C LEU A 83 -2.37 2.05 8.61
N LEU A 84 -3.46 1.51 8.08
CA LEU A 84 -4.38 0.67 8.85
C LEU A 84 -3.70 -0.61 9.35
N THR A 85 -2.85 -1.23 8.53
CA THR A 85 -2.06 -2.40 8.92
C THR A 85 -1.10 -2.08 10.06
N MET A 86 -0.45 -0.91 10.03
CA MET A 86 0.42 -0.46 11.12
C MET A 86 -0.34 -0.35 12.45
N VAL A 87 -1.52 0.25 12.43
CA VAL A 87 -2.30 0.54 13.65
C VAL A 87 -2.98 -0.71 14.21
N TYR A 88 -3.52 -1.57 13.35
CA TYR A 88 -4.37 -2.70 13.79
C TYR A 88 -3.67 -4.06 13.78
N VAL A 89 -2.56 -4.20 13.05
CA VAL A 89 -1.86 -5.50 12.91
C VAL A 89 -0.46 -5.45 13.50
N HIS A 90 0.26 -4.34 13.33
CA HIS A 90 1.63 -4.18 13.85
C HIS A 90 1.67 -3.30 15.10
N ASP A 91 0.68 -3.41 15.95
CA ASP A 91 0.48 -2.68 17.20
C ASP A 91 1.38 -3.20 18.34
N PHE A 92 2.69 -3.20 18.13
CA PHE A 92 3.71 -3.78 19.02
C PHE A 92 3.65 -3.26 20.47
N TRP A 93 3.11 -2.08 20.69
CA TRP A 93 2.92 -1.49 22.02
C TRP A 93 1.88 -2.20 22.88
N ASN A 94 1.06 -3.05 22.29
CA ASN A 94 0.06 -3.86 22.96
C ASN A 94 0.50 -5.31 23.19
N LEU A 95 1.76 -5.65 22.89
CA LEU A 95 2.32 -6.98 23.06
C LEU A 95 3.28 -7.02 24.26
N ASP A 96 3.26 -8.16 24.98
CA ASP A 96 4.29 -8.47 25.97
C ASP A 96 5.67 -8.70 25.30
N GLU A 97 6.76 -8.52 26.04
CA GLU A 97 8.12 -8.62 25.48
C GLU A 97 8.40 -10.00 24.85
N ASP A 98 7.88 -11.06 25.46
CA ASP A 98 8.07 -12.44 24.99
C ASP A 98 7.19 -12.83 23.78
N ALA A 99 6.23 -12.00 23.40
CA ALA A 99 5.23 -12.30 22.37
C ALA A 99 5.62 -11.83 20.96
N GLY A 100 6.89 -11.67 20.67
CA GLY A 100 7.36 -11.20 19.35
C GLY A 100 7.22 -9.69 19.12
N ARG A 101 7.18 -8.91 20.22
CA ARG A 101 7.07 -7.44 20.20
C ARG A 101 8.09 -6.78 19.28
N GLU A 102 9.36 -7.21 19.33
CA GLU A 102 10.41 -6.63 18.50
C GLU A 102 10.18 -6.92 17.01
N ALA A 103 9.73 -8.11 16.65
CA ALA A 103 9.38 -8.44 15.27
C ALA A 103 8.23 -7.55 14.75
N GLN A 104 7.20 -7.32 15.56
CA GLN A 104 6.10 -6.43 15.20
C GLN A 104 6.54 -4.96 15.11
N ARG A 105 7.46 -4.53 15.98
CA ARG A 105 8.05 -3.19 15.92
C ARG A 105 8.84 -2.98 14.62
N GLN A 106 9.64 -3.96 14.20
CA GLN A 106 10.36 -3.88 12.93
C GLN A 106 9.41 -3.81 11.73
N LEU A 107 8.31 -4.58 11.74
CA LEU A 107 7.28 -4.51 10.71
C LEU A 107 6.59 -3.14 10.68
N PHE A 108 6.29 -2.56 11.83
CA PHE A 108 5.75 -1.21 11.95
C PHE A 108 6.71 -0.17 11.34
N LEU A 109 8.00 -0.20 11.73
CA LEU A 109 9.01 0.73 11.21
C LEU A 109 9.21 0.58 9.69
N ARG A 110 9.22 -0.66 9.18
CA ARG A 110 9.26 -0.90 7.72
C ARG A 110 8.06 -0.27 7.02
N ASN A 111 6.87 -0.43 7.57
CA ASN A 111 5.65 0.13 7.00
C ASN A 111 5.64 1.66 7.02
N THR A 112 6.34 2.30 7.97
CA THR A 112 6.53 3.76 7.96
C THR A 112 7.22 4.23 6.67
N ALA A 113 8.24 3.48 6.19
CA ALA A 113 8.89 3.78 4.92
C ALA A 113 7.93 3.62 3.72
N PHE A 114 7.04 2.62 3.75
CA PHE A 114 6.03 2.48 2.71
C PHE A 114 5.01 3.61 2.71
N VAL A 115 4.54 4.06 3.88
CA VAL A 115 3.66 5.23 3.99
C VAL A 115 4.36 6.46 3.41
N ALA A 116 5.62 6.71 3.79
CA ALA A 116 6.41 7.81 3.24
C ALA A 116 6.55 7.71 1.71
N SER A 117 6.76 6.51 1.17
CA SER A 117 6.82 6.27 -0.28
C SER A 117 5.48 6.57 -0.97
N CYS A 118 4.35 6.18 -0.34
CA CYS A 118 3.01 6.50 -0.86
C CYS A 118 2.77 8.01 -0.89
N VAL A 119 3.15 8.73 0.17
CA VAL A 119 3.04 10.20 0.24
C VAL A 119 3.91 10.86 -0.82
N ALA A 120 5.16 10.40 -1.00
CA ALA A 120 6.06 10.91 -2.03
C ALA A 120 5.52 10.67 -3.46
N LEU A 121 5.01 9.47 -3.73
CA LEU A 121 4.39 9.15 -5.03
C LEU A 121 3.13 9.98 -5.26
N PHE A 122 2.25 10.10 -4.26
CA PHE A 122 1.08 10.96 -4.34
C PHE A 122 1.47 12.41 -4.69
N GLY A 123 2.39 13.01 -3.93
CA GLY A 123 2.85 14.36 -4.17
C GLY A 123 3.50 14.54 -5.55
N THR A 124 4.28 13.54 -5.99
CA THR A 124 4.89 13.54 -7.33
C THR A 124 3.83 13.49 -8.43
N PHE A 125 2.86 12.59 -8.32
CA PHE A 125 1.83 12.42 -9.35
C PHE A 125 0.90 13.63 -9.40
N ALA A 126 0.38 14.07 -8.25
CA ALA A 126 -0.51 15.22 -8.18
C ALA A 126 0.20 16.54 -8.60
N GLY A 127 1.49 16.69 -8.25
CA GLY A 127 2.28 17.86 -8.64
C GLY A 127 2.65 17.90 -10.13
N LEU A 128 2.85 16.73 -10.78
CA LEU A 128 3.09 16.67 -12.23
C LEU A 128 1.80 16.78 -13.04
N GLY A 129 0.68 16.34 -12.49
CA GLY A 129 -0.63 16.41 -13.13
C GLY A 129 -0.62 15.83 -14.55
N GLU A 130 -1.08 16.58 -15.53
CA GLU A 130 -1.09 16.17 -16.94
C GLU A 130 0.32 16.02 -17.55
N GLY A 131 1.33 16.59 -16.92
CA GLY A 131 2.75 16.44 -17.31
C GLY A 131 3.38 15.12 -16.88
N LEU A 132 2.65 14.25 -16.16
CA LEU A 132 3.13 12.94 -15.78
C LEU A 132 3.22 12.02 -16.99
N PRO A 133 4.42 11.50 -17.35
CA PRO A 133 4.58 10.67 -18.53
C PRO A 133 4.10 9.24 -18.31
N LEU A 134 3.81 8.57 -19.42
CA LEU A 134 3.48 7.14 -19.46
C LEU A 134 2.31 6.77 -18.52
N VAL A 135 1.23 7.55 -18.63
CA VAL A 135 -0.04 7.31 -17.92
C VAL A 135 -1.16 7.11 -18.92
N LEU A 136 -2.11 6.25 -18.58
CA LEU A 136 -3.33 6.03 -19.36
C LEU A 136 -4.40 7.09 -19.05
N ILE A 137 -4.53 7.47 -17.79
CA ILE A 137 -5.45 8.50 -17.30
C ILE A 137 -4.71 9.37 -16.31
N PRO A 138 -4.66 10.69 -16.53
CA PRO A 138 -3.92 11.62 -15.65
C PRO A 138 -4.33 11.53 -14.17
N PRO A 139 -3.47 12.02 -13.24
CA PRO A 139 -3.78 12.13 -11.84
C PRO A 139 -5.11 12.83 -11.57
N LEU A 140 -5.80 12.39 -10.54
CA LEU A 140 -7.10 12.93 -10.14
C LEU A 140 -6.96 14.24 -9.36
N PHE A 141 -5.92 14.33 -8.51
CA PHE A 141 -5.64 15.50 -7.69
C PHE A 141 -4.62 16.41 -8.39
N ARG A 142 -4.64 17.70 -8.03
CA ARG A 142 -3.68 18.69 -8.51
C ARG A 142 -3.14 19.47 -7.31
N LEU A 143 -1.83 19.55 -7.18
CA LEU A 143 -1.11 20.30 -6.16
C LEU A 143 -0.34 21.47 -6.80
#